data_de31b78c69d42e842cbd2e49abdebc19
#
_entry.id   de31b78c69d42e842cbd2e49abdebc19
#
_cell.length_a   1.000
_cell.length_b   1.000
_cell.length_c   1.000
_cell.angle_alpha   90.00
_cell.angle_beta   90.00
_cell.angle_gamma   90.00
#
_symmetry.space_group_name_H-M   'P 1'
#
loop_
_entity.id
_entity.type
_entity.pdbx_description
1 polymer ?
#
loop_
_entity_poly.entity_id
_entity_poly.type
_entity_poly.pdbx_seq_one_letter_code
_entity_poly.pdbx_strand_id
1 'polypeptide(L)'
;MGYIVDISKWNGNINWDVAAPQLDLVIARVQDGSNVVDHMYQKYVSEMKKRGVPFGNYAFCRFVSIADARKEAQDFWARGDKSAKFWVADVEVQTMDDMQGGTQAFINELRRLGAKKVGLYVGHHTYVSFGARNIQADFVWIPRYGENKPAYPCDIWQYTETGNISGIGKCDINKLIGDKPLSWFVGSSVSSITANSSVKVEGIGIATSKYPDGYGVNLYENPADPQYTGNITQKIPYLIFKGYWGGGDKDMICLGSEKQWAKLEHFDVEWFHAYSKYPPGYGIAVHSEPECINHIDDIDGTVPYRVWGKHLDAIDIGGNRWIKAEHIMIK
;
A
#
# COMPACT_ATOMS: atom_id res chain seq x y z
N MET A 1 -7.83 -7.10 -0.82
CA MET A 1 -6.37 -7.02 -0.63
C MET A 1 -5.75 -8.04 -1.58
N GLY A 2 -4.88 -7.59 -2.46
CA GLY A 2 -4.13 -8.47 -3.36
C GLY A 2 -2.95 -9.12 -2.66
N TYR A 3 -2.19 -9.89 -3.41
CA TYR A 3 -1.02 -10.59 -2.88
C TYR A 3 0.24 -9.72 -2.91
N ILE A 4 1.10 -9.93 -1.93
CA ILE A 4 2.49 -9.46 -1.95
C ILE A 4 3.36 -10.69 -2.22
N VAL A 5 4.09 -10.68 -3.32
CA VAL A 5 4.93 -11.82 -3.74
C VAL A 5 6.37 -11.38 -3.95
N ASP A 6 7.29 -12.29 -3.75
CA ASP A 6 8.64 -12.12 -4.27
C ASP A 6 8.93 -13.15 -5.37
N ILE A 7 9.67 -12.71 -6.38
CA ILE A 7 9.91 -13.47 -7.60
C ILE A 7 11.36 -13.36 -8.07
N SER A 8 11.80 -14.40 -8.75
CA SER A 8 13.09 -14.49 -9.39
C SER A 8 13.02 -15.33 -10.67
N LYS A 9 14.15 -15.57 -11.32
CA LYS A 9 14.23 -16.47 -12.48
C LYS A 9 13.56 -17.83 -12.28
N TRP A 10 13.41 -18.26 -11.02
CA TRP A 10 12.82 -19.57 -10.69
C TRP A 10 11.30 -19.63 -10.94
N ASN A 11 10.63 -18.47 -11.04
CA ASN A 11 9.20 -18.40 -11.40
C ASN A 11 8.96 -18.48 -12.91
N GLY A 12 10.02 -18.47 -13.73
CA GLY A 12 9.95 -18.71 -15.17
C GLY A 12 9.06 -17.72 -15.92
N ASN A 13 8.23 -18.23 -16.82
CA ASN A 13 7.31 -17.37 -17.59
C ASN A 13 6.00 -17.16 -16.81
N ILE A 14 5.76 -15.93 -16.42
CA ILE A 14 4.54 -15.48 -15.72
C ILE A 14 3.50 -15.04 -16.77
N ASN A 15 2.25 -15.50 -16.61
CA ASN A 15 1.12 -14.95 -17.34
C ASN A 15 0.62 -13.69 -16.62
N TRP A 16 1.18 -12.55 -17.01
CA TRP A 16 0.91 -11.28 -16.35
C TRP A 16 -0.52 -10.76 -16.52
N ASP A 17 -1.24 -11.17 -17.57
CA ASP A 17 -2.65 -10.78 -17.75
C ASP A 17 -3.54 -11.41 -16.68
N VAL A 18 -3.15 -12.60 -16.20
CA VAL A 18 -3.84 -13.30 -15.12
C VAL A 18 -3.29 -12.91 -13.75
N ALA A 19 -1.97 -12.74 -13.62
CA ALA A 19 -1.32 -12.49 -12.34
C ALA A 19 -1.50 -11.04 -11.83
N ALA A 20 -1.27 -10.05 -12.69
CA ALA A 20 -1.21 -8.65 -12.29
C ALA A 20 -2.44 -8.13 -11.54
N PRO A 21 -3.70 -8.48 -11.89
CA PRO A 21 -4.87 -8.04 -11.14
C PRO A 21 -4.96 -8.56 -9.70
N GLN A 22 -4.16 -9.56 -9.36
CA GLN A 22 -4.14 -10.19 -8.04
C GLN A 22 -3.00 -9.65 -7.15
N LEU A 23 -2.13 -8.78 -7.67
CA LEU A 23 -0.89 -8.37 -7.00
C LEU A 23 -0.97 -6.92 -6.49
N ASP A 24 -0.77 -6.75 -5.20
CA ASP A 24 -0.62 -5.42 -4.58
C ASP A 24 0.84 -4.92 -4.63
N LEU A 25 1.80 -5.86 -4.61
CA LEU A 25 3.24 -5.56 -4.62
C LEU A 25 4.03 -6.78 -5.07
N VAL A 26 5.07 -6.55 -5.87
CA VAL A 26 6.05 -7.57 -6.25
C VAL A 26 7.43 -7.15 -5.79
N ILE A 27 8.23 -8.06 -5.22
CA ILE A 27 9.63 -7.84 -4.89
C ILE A 27 10.47 -8.72 -5.83
N ALA A 28 11.19 -8.11 -6.76
CA ALA A 28 11.84 -8.84 -7.85
C ALA A 28 13.36 -8.92 -7.66
N ARG A 29 13.93 -10.12 -7.84
CA ARG A 29 15.37 -10.31 -7.76
C ARG A 29 16.08 -9.69 -8.96
N VAL A 30 17.08 -8.88 -8.65
CA VAL A 30 17.96 -8.27 -9.67
C VAL A 30 19.20 -9.11 -9.91
N GLN A 31 19.80 -9.62 -8.83
CA GLN A 31 21.07 -10.36 -8.86
C GLN A 31 21.22 -11.33 -7.70
N ASP A 32 22.19 -12.24 -7.84
CA ASP A 32 22.71 -13.12 -6.78
C ASP A 32 24.23 -12.90 -6.75
N GLY A 33 24.72 -12.17 -5.75
CA GLY A 33 26.06 -11.59 -5.73
C GLY A 33 26.31 -10.65 -6.92
N SER A 34 27.56 -10.22 -7.09
CA SER A 34 27.99 -9.42 -8.25
C SER A 34 28.02 -10.23 -9.56
N ASN A 35 28.15 -11.55 -9.49
CA ASN A 35 28.49 -12.39 -10.64
C ASN A 35 27.27 -12.91 -11.40
N VAL A 36 26.09 -12.96 -10.77
CA VAL A 36 24.88 -13.51 -11.37
C VAL A 36 23.79 -12.45 -11.50
N VAL A 37 23.48 -12.07 -12.73
CA VAL A 37 22.31 -11.22 -13.03
C VAL A 37 21.09 -12.12 -13.21
N ASP A 38 19.96 -11.76 -12.61
CA ASP A 38 18.71 -12.48 -12.83
C ASP A 38 18.19 -12.17 -14.24
N HIS A 39 18.27 -13.16 -15.12
CA HIS A 39 17.95 -12.99 -16.54
C HIS A 39 16.47 -12.73 -16.83
N MET A 40 15.58 -13.01 -15.85
CA MET A 40 14.15 -12.72 -15.98
C MET A 40 13.77 -11.33 -15.48
N TYR A 41 14.64 -10.68 -14.71
CA TYR A 41 14.33 -9.41 -14.04
C TYR A 41 13.82 -8.33 -15.00
N GLN A 42 14.53 -8.06 -16.10
CA GLN A 42 14.15 -7.01 -17.03
C GLN A 42 12.79 -7.29 -17.71
N LYS A 43 12.51 -8.56 -18.01
CA LYS A 43 11.22 -8.97 -18.55
C LYS A 43 10.10 -8.73 -17.53
N TYR A 44 10.32 -9.11 -16.27
CA TYR A 44 9.34 -8.89 -15.21
C TYR A 44 9.08 -7.41 -14.97
N VAL A 45 10.14 -6.59 -14.90
CA VAL A 45 10.00 -5.14 -14.74
C VAL A 45 9.19 -4.52 -15.88
N SER A 46 9.48 -4.89 -17.13
CA SER A 46 8.72 -4.41 -18.29
C SER A 46 7.23 -4.73 -18.18
N GLU A 47 6.89 -5.96 -17.80
CA GLU A 47 5.51 -6.39 -17.66
C GLU A 47 4.80 -5.75 -16.45
N MET A 48 5.49 -5.60 -15.32
CA MET A 48 4.97 -4.89 -14.15
C MET A 48 4.68 -3.42 -14.48
N LYS A 49 5.61 -2.74 -15.12
CA LYS A 49 5.44 -1.32 -15.53
C LYS A 49 4.27 -1.15 -16.50
N LYS A 50 4.16 -2.03 -17.48
CA LYS A 50 3.05 -2.01 -18.47
C LYS A 50 1.68 -2.10 -17.81
N ARG A 51 1.58 -2.82 -16.69
CA ARG A 51 0.30 -3.06 -15.99
C ARG A 51 0.13 -2.25 -14.70
N GLY A 52 1.10 -1.36 -14.40
CA GLY A 52 1.05 -0.52 -13.20
C GLY A 52 1.21 -1.30 -11.90
N VAL A 53 1.79 -2.51 -11.92
CA VAL A 53 2.08 -3.28 -10.71
C VAL A 53 3.26 -2.64 -9.97
N PRO A 54 3.09 -2.18 -8.72
CA PRO A 54 4.19 -1.61 -7.97
C PRO A 54 5.20 -2.69 -7.60
N PHE A 55 6.49 -2.32 -7.60
CA PHE A 55 7.53 -3.29 -7.29
C PHE A 55 8.70 -2.70 -6.50
N GLY A 56 9.36 -3.58 -5.74
CA GLY A 56 10.67 -3.39 -5.13
C GLY A 56 11.72 -4.27 -5.77
N ASN A 57 12.98 -3.91 -5.58
CA ASN A 57 14.13 -4.67 -6.02
C ASN A 57 14.78 -5.41 -4.84
N TYR A 58 15.27 -6.65 -5.04
CA TYR A 58 16.16 -7.28 -4.09
C TYR A 58 17.41 -7.89 -4.74
N ALA A 59 18.49 -7.94 -3.97
CA ALA A 59 19.72 -8.63 -4.33
C ALA A 59 20.02 -9.69 -3.28
N PHE A 60 20.20 -10.93 -3.70
CA PHE A 60 20.75 -11.97 -2.84
C PHE A 60 22.23 -11.67 -2.61
N CYS A 61 22.60 -11.40 -1.36
CA CYS A 61 23.91 -10.91 -0.99
C CYS A 61 24.94 -12.05 -0.84
N ARG A 62 26.12 -11.86 -1.45
CA ARG A 62 27.24 -12.82 -1.43
C ARG A 62 28.56 -12.20 -1.00
N PHE A 63 28.57 -10.96 -0.58
CA PHE A 63 29.78 -10.20 -0.25
C PHE A 63 30.66 -10.90 0.79
N VAL A 64 31.97 -10.87 0.56
CA VAL A 64 33.00 -11.52 1.40
C VAL A 64 33.86 -10.52 2.18
N SER A 65 33.62 -9.22 2.00
CA SER A 65 34.29 -8.12 2.71
C SER A 65 33.45 -6.86 2.67
N ILE A 66 33.80 -5.85 3.47
CA ILE A 66 33.18 -4.52 3.44
C ILE A 66 33.32 -3.84 2.07
N ALA A 67 34.48 -3.98 1.44
CA ALA A 67 34.72 -3.41 0.10
C ALA A 67 33.85 -4.12 -0.96
N ASP A 68 33.75 -5.42 -0.87
CA ASP A 68 32.94 -6.25 -1.75
C ASP A 68 31.43 -5.95 -1.56
N ALA A 69 30.96 -5.77 -0.33
CA ALA A 69 29.57 -5.38 -0.04
C ALA A 69 29.21 -4.06 -0.74
N ARG A 70 30.11 -3.08 -0.72
CA ARG A 70 29.90 -1.82 -1.45
C ARG A 70 29.87 -2.02 -2.96
N LYS A 71 30.79 -2.84 -3.49
CA LYS A 71 30.83 -3.16 -4.92
C LYS A 71 29.56 -3.87 -5.37
N GLU A 72 29.11 -4.86 -4.60
CA GLU A 72 27.89 -5.60 -4.88
C GLU A 72 26.64 -4.68 -4.85
N ALA A 73 26.59 -3.73 -3.92
CA ALA A 73 25.55 -2.72 -3.87
C ALA A 73 25.56 -1.78 -5.09
N GLN A 74 26.76 -1.41 -5.59
CA GLN A 74 26.92 -0.61 -6.82
C GLN A 74 26.42 -1.38 -8.05
N ASP A 75 26.74 -2.66 -8.16
CA ASP A 75 26.27 -3.52 -9.24
C ASP A 75 24.73 -3.68 -9.18
N PHE A 76 24.21 -3.91 -8.00
CA PHE A 76 22.77 -3.98 -7.76
C PHE A 76 22.07 -2.69 -8.17
N TRP A 77 22.58 -1.55 -7.73
CA TRP A 77 22.06 -0.24 -8.13
C TRP A 77 22.11 -0.03 -9.63
N ALA A 78 23.24 -0.34 -10.27
CA ALA A 78 23.39 -0.16 -11.71
C ALA A 78 22.41 -1.00 -12.55
N ARG A 79 22.12 -2.23 -12.11
CA ARG A 79 21.26 -3.20 -12.80
C ARG A 79 19.78 -3.01 -12.54
N GLY A 80 19.41 -2.58 -11.34
CA GLY A 80 18.03 -2.43 -10.92
C GLY A 80 17.36 -1.21 -11.53
N ASP A 81 16.07 -1.35 -11.85
CA ASP A 81 15.23 -0.26 -12.37
C ASP A 81 14.96 0.78 -11.26
N LYS A 82 15.17 2.05 -11.58
CA LYS A 82 15.07 3.17 -10.63
C LYS A 82 13.63 3.56 -10.30
N SER A 83 12.65 3.03 -11.02
CA SER A 83 11.23 3.21 -10.67
C SER A 83 10.75 2.27 -9.55
N ALA A 84 11.59 1.31 -9.14
CA ALA A 84 11.36 0.49 -7.95
C ALA A 84 11.13 1.36 -6.71
N LYS A 85 10.17 0.99 -5.91
CA LYS A 85 9.73 1.77 -4.74
C LYS A 85 10.70 1.66 -3.55
N PHE A 86 11.43 0.55 -3.48
CA PHE A 86 12.45 0.28 -2.46
C PHE A 86 13.46 -0.77 -2.96
N TRP A 87 14.53 -0.94 -2.19
CA TRP A 87 15.64 -1.85 -2.47
C TRP A 87 15.87 -2.72 -1.24
N VAL A 88 16.23 -3.98 -1.42
CA VAL A 88 16.41 -4.93 -0.32
C VAL A 88 17.77 -5.61 -0.42
N ALA A 89 18.51 -5.58 0.68
CA ALA A 89 19.64 -6.48 0.93
C ALA A 89 19.08 -7.80 1.45
N ASP A 90 19.19 -8.86 0.67
CA ASP A 90 18.75 -10.20 1.03
C ASP A 90 19.96 -10.99 1.56
N VAL A 91 20.02 -11.19 2.89
CA VAL A 91 21.17 -11.68 3.63
C VAL A 91 20.83 -12.98 4.34
N GLU A 92 21.07 -14.11 3.67
CA GLU A 92 20.65 -15.43 4.16
C GLU A 92 21.84 -16.35 4.51
N VAL A 93 22.97 -16.13 3.86
CA VAL A 93 24.14 -17.00 3.95
C VAL A 93 25.29 -16.25 4.61
N GLN A 94 25.97 -16.90 5.57
CA GLN A 94 27.18 -16.35 6.14
C GLN A 94 28.32 -16.45 5.11
N THR A 95 28.82 -15.32 4.66
CA THR A 95 29.86 -15.20 3.64
C THR A 95 31.13 -14.51 4.16
N MET A 96 31.04 -13.90 5.34
CA MET A 96 32.16 -13.28 6.05
C MET A 96 31.92 -13.34 7.57
N ASP A 97 32.93 -13.03 8.38
CA ASP A 97 32.81 -13.04 9.85
C ASP A 97 31.93 -11.89 10.35
N ASP A 98 32.13 -10.67 9.84
CA ASP A 98 31.36 -9.49 10.22
C ASP A 98 30.17 -9.27 9.25
N MET A 99 29.16 -10.15 9.34
CA MET A 99 27.94 -10.02 8.54
C MET A 99 27.20 -8.72 8.82
N GLN A 100 27.21 -8.23 10.07
CA GLN A 100 26.56 -6.97 10.46
C GLN A 100 27.20 -5.79 9.71
N GLY A 101 28.53 -5.67 9.77
CA GLY A 101 29.27 -4.59 9.11
C GLY A 101 29.15 -4.64 7.58
N GLY A 102 29.24 -5.84 7.00
CA GLY A 102 29.04 -6.05 5.55
C GLY A 102 27.67 -5.62 5.07
N THR A 103 26.63 -6.06 5.76
CA THR A 103 25.24 -5.70 5.44
C THR A 103 25.00 -4.19 5.60
N GLN A 104 25.51 -3.58 6.68
CA GLN A 104 25.37 -2.14 6.88
C GLN A 104 26.10 -1.35 5.79
N ALA A 105 27.28 -1.81 5.36
CA ALA A 105 28.04 -1.18 4.28
C ALA A 105 27.28 -1.25 2.94
N PHE A 106 26.65 -2.37 2.63
CA PHE A 106 25.79 -2.57 1.46
C PHE A 106 24.60 -1.57 1.47
N ILE A 107 23.86 -1.51 2.57
CA ILE A 107 22.72 -0.61 2.75
C ILE A 107 23.14 0.86 2.63
N ASN A 108 24.23 1.25 3.30
CA ASN A 108 24.75 2.61 3.26
C ASN A 108 25.18 3.01 1.83
N GLU A 109 25.79 2.10 1.09
CA GLU A 109 26.18 2.35 -0.29
C GLU A 109 24.96 2.55 -1.21
N LEU A 110 23.90 1.75 -1.05
CA LEU A 110 22.66 1.97 -1.80
C LEU A 110 22.06 3.36 -1.50
N ARG A 111 22.06 3.79 -0.24
CA ARG A 111 21.61 5.13 0.15
C ARG A 111 22.46 6.23 -0.46
N ARG A 112 23.79 6.06 -0.46
CA ARG A 112 24.73 6.99 -1.10
C ARG A 112 24.47 7.13 -2.60
N LEU A 113 24.09 6.04 -3.26
CA LEU A 113 23.75 6.01 -4.69
C LEU A 113 22.37 6.61 -4.99
N GLY A 114 21.51 6.82 -3.98
CA GLY A 114 20.22 7.50 -4.13
C GLY A 114 18.99 6.68 -3.79
N ALA A 115 19.15 5.45 -3.28
CA ALA A 115 18.04 4.65 -2.81
C ALA A 115 17.36 5.35 -1.61
N LYS A 116 16.06 5.60 -1.72
CA LYS A 116 15.28 6.33 -0.70
C LYS A 116 14.78 5.44 0.44
N LYS A 117 14.57 4.17 0.13
CA LYS A 117 14.12 3.14 1.08
C LYS A 117 14.93 1.88 0.85
N VAL A 118 15.63 1.42 1.88
CA VAL A 118 16.46 0.22 1.82
C VAL A 118 16.07 -0.72 2.96
N GLY A 119 15.54 -1.89 2.61
CA GLY A 119 15.16 -2.95 3.54
C GLY A 119 16.26 -3.98 3.74
N LEU A 120 16.09 -4.73 4.80
CA LEU A 120 16.86 -5.93 5.12
C LEU A 120 15.94 -7.15 5.07
N TYR A 121 16.23 -8.13 4.19
CA TYR A 121 15.71 -9.48 4.34
C TYR A 121 16.77 -10.33 5.03
N VAL A 122 16.36 -11.04 6.08
CA VAL A 122 17.25 -11.88 6.88
C VAL A 122 16.49 -13.09 7.41
N GLY A 123 17.11 -14.27 7.35
CA GLY A 123 16.54 -15.50 7.86
C GLY A 123 16.16 -15.39 9.35
N HIS A 124 15.00 -15.93 9.72
CA HIS A 124 14.61 -15.96 11.14
C HIS A 124 15.68 -16.62 12.03
N HIS A 125 16.33 -17.67 11.55
CA HIS A 125 17.37 -18.40 12.28
C HIS A 125 18.71 -17.68 12.31
N THR A 126 18.98 -16.78 11.36
CA THR A 126 20.23 -16.00 11.27
C THR A 126 20.11 -14.59 11.86
N TYR A 127 18.91 -14.16 12.24
CA TYR A 127 18.64 -12.80 12.73
C TYR A 127 19.60 -12.34 13.83
N VAL A 128 19.84 -13.19 14.82
CA VAL A 128 20.74 -12.86 15.95
C VAL A 128 22.21 -12.96 15.55
N SER A 129 22.60 -14.05 14.88
CA SER A 129 24.01 -14.29 14.52
C SER A 129 24.53 -13.27 13.50
N PHE A 130 23.69 -12.71 12.65
CA PHE A 130 24.05 -11.66 11.69
C PHE A 130 23.90 -10.24 12.24
N GLY A 131 23.56 -10.11 13.52
CA GLY A 131 23.43 -8.81 14.18
C GLY A 131 22.30 -7.94 13.62
N ALA A 132 21.26 -8.56 13.06
CA ALA A 132 20.19 -7.87 12.31
C ALA A 132 19.51 -6.74 13.11
N ARG A 133 19.40 -6.91 14.44
CA ARG A 133 18.83 -5.90 15.34
C ARG A 133 19.56 -4.54 15.28
N ASN A 134 20.86 -4.56 14.99
CA ASN A 134 21.70 -3.35 14.98
C ASN A 134 21.86 -2.76 13.58
N ILE A 135 21.36 -3.43 12.55
CA ILE A 135 21.42 -2.95 11.18
C ILE A 135 20.36 -1.86 10.97
N GLN A 136 20.80 -0.71 10.49
CA GLN A 136 19.93 0.43 10.20
C GLN A 136 19.31 0.28 8.80
N ALA A 137 18.23 -0.48 8.73
CA ALA A 137 17.38 -0.60 7.54
C ALA A 137 16.08 0.21 7.74
N ASP A 138 15.43 0.60 6.63
CA ASP A 138 14.17 1.33 6.70
C ASP A 138 12.98 0.41 6.98
N PHE A 139 13.13 -0.87 6.72
CA PHE A 139 12.19 -1.94 7.08
C PHE A 139 12.91 -3.28 7.15
N VAL A 140 12.29 -4.24 7.84
CA VAL A 140 12.80 -5.60 7.98
C VAL A 140 11.80 -6.59 7.39
N TRP A 141 12.31 -7.56 6.65
CA TRP A 141 11.56 -8.65 6.03
C TRP A 141 12.15 -9.98 6.48
N ILE A 142 11.31 -10.85 7.08
CA ILE A 142 11.75 -12.10 7.67
C ILE A 142 10.94 -13.27 7.12
N PRO A 143 11.60 -14.34 6.60
CA PRO A 143 10.95 -15.59 6.29
C PRO A 143 10.73 -16.41 7.58
N ARG A 144 9.52 -16.89 7.76
CA ARG A 144 9.19 -17.93 8.73
C ARG A 144 7.96 -18.67 8.21
N TYR A 145 8.17 -19.84 7.64
CA TYR A 145 7.11 -20.57 6.97
C TYR A 145 6.15 -21.21 8.00
N GLY A 146 4.87 -21.22 7.64
CA GLY A 146 3.77 -21.74 8.43
C GLY A 146 2.97 -20.66 9.17
N GLU A 147 2.32 -21.05 10.26
CA GLU A 147 1.34 -20.18 10.96
C GLU A 147 1.97 -19.24 11.98
N ASN A 148 3.18 -19.54 12.44
CA ASN A 148 3.83 -18.75 13.48
C ASN A 148 4.54 -17.53 12.88
N LYS A 149 4.17 -16.34 13.33
CA LYS A 149 4.86 -15.09 12.97
C LYS A 149 6.34 -15.11 13.41
N PRO A 150 7.22 -14.35 12.72
CA PRO A 150 8.56 -14.11 13.20
C PRO A 150 8.59 -13.66 14.66
N ALA A 151 9.57 -14.14 15.43
CA ALA A 151 9.75 -13.77 16.83
C ALA A 151 10.43 -12.39 17.00
N TYR A 152 10.96 -11.83 15.91
CA TYR A 152 11.66 -10.56 15.88
C TYR A 152 10.79 -9.50 15.20
N PRO A 153 10.97 -8.20 15.56
CA PRO A 153 10.29 -7.11 14.89
C PRO A 153 10.57 -7.13 13.37
N CYS A 154 9.53 -7.17 12.56
CA CYS A 154 9.63 -7.03 11.11
C CYS A 154 8.36 -6.42 10.51
N ASP A 155 8.51 -5.84 9.34
CA ASP A 155 7.44 -5.18 8.61
C ASP A 155 6.78 -6.12 7.60
N ILE A 156 7.59 -6.96 6.94
CA ILE A 156 7.15 -7.97 5.98
C ILE A 156 7.48 -9.36 6.50
N TRP A 157 6.51 -10.24 6.45
CA TRP A 157 6.65 -11.65 6.78
C TRP A 157 6.45 -12.51 5.54
N GLN A 158 7.49 -13.22 5.08
CA GLN A 158 7.37 -14.27 4.08
C GLN A 158 6.90 -15.54 4.80
N TYR A 159 5.61 -15.86 4.67
CA TYR A 159 5.00 -16.92 5.45
C TYR A 159 4.93 -18.27 4.72
N THR A 160 5.20 -18.29 3.41
CA THR A 160 5.25 -19.51 2.60
C THR A 160 6.15 -19.33 1.38
N GLU A 161 6.87 -20.40 1.05
CA GLU A 161 7.65 -20.58 -0.19
C GLU A 161 6.92 -21.51 -1.19
N THR A 162 5.74 -21.98 -0.83
CA THR A 162 4.96 -22.93 -1.61
C THR A 162 3.57 -22.41 -1.97
N GLY A 163 3.41 -21.08 -1.93
CA GLY A 163 2.17 -20.44 -2.37
C GLY A 163 1.90 -20.72 -3.85
N ASN A 164 0.65 -20.59 -4.26
CA ASN A 164 0.25 -20.74 -5.66
C ASN A 164 -0.67 -19.60 -6.07
N ILE A 165 -0.25 -18.82 -7.06
CA ILE A 165 -1.03 -17.71 -7.58
C ILE A 165 -1.28 -17.94 -9.07
N SER A 166 -2.53 -17.81 -9.47
CA SER A 166 -2.91 -17.97 -10.88
C SER A 166 -2.08 -17.02 -11.76
N GLY A 167 -1.48 -17.56 -12.80
CA GLY A 167 -0.59 -16.85 -13.72
C GLY A 167 0.88 -16.84 -13.32
N ILE A 168 1.23 -17.02 -12.04
CA ILE A 168 2.61 -17.19 -11.57
C ILE A 168 2.94 -18.67 -11.38
N GLY A 169 2.03 -19.42 -10.77
CA GLY A 169 2.28 -20.78 -10.27
C GLY A 169 2.85 -20.75 -8.86
N LYS A 170 3.78 -21.66 -8.55
CA LYS A 170 4.46 -21.70 -7.24
C LYS A 170 5.29 -20.44 -7.03
N CYS A 171 5.09 -19.77 -5.90
CA CYS A 171 5.83 -18.55 -5.52
C CYS A 171 5.80 -18.32 -4.02
N ASP A 172 6.70 -17.44 -3.59
CA ASP A 172 6.77 -16.94 -2.23
C ASP A 172 5.69 -15.88 -2.00
N ILE A 173 4.99 -15.98 -0.86
CA ILE A 173 3.92 -15.04 -0.52
C ILE A 173 4.20 -14.40 0.84
N ASN A 174 3.91 -13.10 0.89
CA ASN A 174 4.24 -12.23 1.99
C ASN A 174 3.00 -11.57 2.60
N LYS A 175 3.15 -11.12 3.86
CA LYS A 175 2.16 -10.31 4.59
C LYS A 175 2.86 -9.13 5.26
N LEU A 176 2.18 -7.99 5.30
CA LEU A 176 2.58 -6.88 6.15
C LEU A 176 2.12 -7.20 7.58
N ILE A 177 3.02 -7.13 8.55
CA ILE A 177 2.73 -7.39 9.97
C ILE A 177 3.29 -6.33 10.91
N GLY A 178 4.12 -5.41 10.41
CA GLY A 178 4.62 -4.23 11.13
C GLY A 178 3.68 -3.04 11.00
N ASP A 179 4.14 -1.88 11.48
CA ASP A 179 3.36 -0.64 11.52
C ASP A 179 3.32 0.10 10.17
N LYS A 180 4.11 -0.32 9.18
CA LYS A 180 4.14 0.30 7.85
C LYS A 180 3.01 -0.22 6.97
N PRO A 181 2.07 0.64 6.53
CA PRO A 181 1.00 0.24 5.63
C PRO A 181 1.54 -0.04 4.21
N LEU A 182 0.73 -0.70 3.38
CA LEU A 182 1.08 -0.99 1.98
C LEU A 182 1.47 0.30 1.22
N SER A 183 0.78 1.41 1.46
CA SER A 183 1.07 2.72 0.85
C SER A 183 2.49 3.21 1.12
N TRP A 184 3.07 2.85 2.26
CA TRP A 184 4.47 3.17 2.54
C TRP A 184 5.41 2.45 1.58
N PHE A 185 5.15 1.20 1.23
CA PHE A 185 5.97 0.40 0.31
C PHE A 185 5.77 0.81 -1.15
N VAL A 186 4.54 1.01 -1.58
CA VAL A 186 4.24 1.28 -3.00
C VAL A 186 4.34 2.76 -3.38
N GLY A 187 4.47 3.65 -2.36
CA GLY A 187 4.47 5.10 -2.53
C GLY A 187 3.04 5.63 -2.69
N SER A 188 2.77 6.78 -2.09
CA SER A 188 1.54 7.53 -2.42
C SER A 188 1.72 8.06 -3.84
N SER A 189 1.27 7.32 -4.83
CA SER A 189 1.18 7.86 -6.17
C SER A 189 -0.02 8.79 -6.24
N VAL A 190 0.23 10.08 -6.05
CA VAL A 190 -0.55 11.10 -6.76
C VAL A 190 -0.11 10.99 -8.22
N SER A 191 -0.61 10.00 -8.91
CA SER A 191 -0.47 9.80 -10.34
C SER A 191 -1.86 9.57 -10.89
N SER A 192 -2.22 10.40 -11.84
CA SER A 192 -3.34 10.20 -12.76
C SER A 192 -3.49 8.71 -13.11
N ILE A 193 -4.44 8.05 -12.48
CA ILE A 193 -4.79 6.65 -12.77
C ILE A 193 -5.63 6.68 -14.03
N THR A 194 -5.03 6.27 -15.14
CA THR A 194 -5.78 5.70 -16.25
C THR A 194 -6.41 4.40 -15.77
N ALA A 195 -7.73 4.37 -15.82
CA ALA A 195 -8.58 3.33 -15.27
C ALA A 195 -8.22 1.92 -15.72
N ASN A 196 -8.01 1.00 -14.75
CA ASN A 196 -8.67 -0.30 -14.66
C ASN A 196 -8.08 -1.12 -13.51
N SER A 197 -8.44 -0.79 -12.29
CA SER A 197 -8.62 -1.70 -11.17
C SER A 197 -9.46 -0.96 -10.15
N SER A 198 -10.55 -1.52 -9.74
CA SER A 198 -11.44 -0.96 -8.73
C SER A 198 -10.73 -0.97 -7.37
N VAL A 199 -9.89 0.04 -7.12
CA VAL A 199 -9.51 0.37 -5.75
C VAL A 199 -10.80 0.78 -5.07
N LYS A 200 -11.26 -0.03 -4.12
CA LYS A 200 -12.41 0.31 -3.29
C LYS A 200 -11.96 1.50 -2.44
N VAL A 201 -12.26 2.71 -2.89
CA VAL A 201 -11.99 3.93 -2.11
C VAL A 201 -12.89 3.87 -0.90
N GLU A 202 -12.31 3.62 0.27
CA GLU A 202 -13.05 3.65 1.53
C GLU A 202 -13.26 5.11 1.95
N GLY A 203 -14.42 5.40 2.59
CA GLY A 203 -14.75 6.72 3.05
C GLY A 203 -15.38 7.63 1.99
N ILE A 204 -15.63 8.88 2.39
CA ILE A 204 -16.34 9.88 1.61
C ILE A 204 -15.55 11.18 1.36
N GLY A 205 -14.35 11.28 1.91
CA GLY A 205 -13.47 12.45 1.75
C GLY A 205 -12.26 12.39 2.66
N ILE A 206 -11.43 13.43 2.57
CA ILE A 206 -10.25 13.67 3.41
C ILE A 206 -10.43 14.98 4.17
N ALA A 207 -10.25 14.96 5.49
CA ALA A 207 -10.32 16.12 6.37
C ALA A 207 -8.93 16.48 6.90
N THR A 208 -8.55 17.74 6.82
CA THR A 208 -7.32 18.27 7.44
C THR A 208 -7.70 19.36 8.43
N SER A 209 -7.19 19.31 9.65
CA SER A 209 -7.47 20.33 10.67
C SER A 209 -7.09 21.73 10.16
N LYS A 210 -7.94 22.72 10.39
CA LYS A 210 -7.64 24.13 10.13
C LYS A 210 -6.61 24.70 11.09
N TYR A 211 -6.37 24.03 12.22
CA TYR A 211 -5.51 24.51 13.29
C TYR A 211 -4.08 23.91 13.16
N PRO A 212 -3.07 24.56 13.73
CA PRO A 212 -1.71 24.02 13.74
C PRO A 212 -1.58 22.78 14.64
N ASP A 213 -0.47 22.05 14.47
CA ASP A 213 -0.11 20.94 15.35
C ASP A 213 -0.11 21.35 16.82
N GLY A 214 -0.61 20.47 17.67
CA GLY A 214 -0.77 20.73 19.10
C GLY A 214 -2.07 21.41 19.50
N TYR A 215 -2.82 21.97 18.55
CA TYR A 215 -4.14 22.57 18.82
C TYR A 215 -5.21 21.48 18.74
N GLY A 216 -5.90 21.25 19.87
CA GLY A 216 -6.86 20.15 19.96
C GLY A 216 -8.19 20.42 19.23
N VAL A 217 -8.63 19.50 18.39
CA VAL A 217 -10.03 19.44 17.90
C VAL A 217 -10.76 18.33 18.64
N ASN A 218 -11.88 18.67 19.28
CA ASN A 218 -12.63 17.74 20.09
C ASN A 218 -13.21 16.57 19.29
N LEU A 219 -13.09 15.37 19.86
CA LEU A 219 -13.74 14.14 19.40
C LEU A 219 -14.91 13.80 20.30
N TYR A 220 -15.93 13.20 19.70
CA TYR A 220 -17.17 12.83 20.36
C TYR A 220 -17.56 11.37 20.02
N GLU A 221 -18.24 10.70 20.94
CA GLU A 221 -18.68 9.32 20.75
C GLU A 221 -19.87 9.20 19.79
N ASN A 222 -20.82 10.14 19.85
CA ASN A 222 -22.05 10.12 19.09
C ASN A 222 -22.33 11.50 18.47
N PRO A 223 -22.63 11.60 17.16
CA PRO A 223 -22.87 12.89 16.53
C PRO A 223 -24.24 13.50 16.89
N ALA A 224 -25.25 12.68 17.24
CA ALA A 224 -26.57 13.14 17.60
C ALA A 224 -26.66 13.62 19.06
N ASP A 225 -25.82 13.03 19.95
CA ASP A 225 -25.69 13.41 21.36
C ASP A 225 -24.20 13.41 21.72
N PRO A 226 -23.48 14.52 21.46
CA PRO A 226 -22.02 14.57 21.51
C PRO A 226 -21.45 14.45 22.92
N GLN A 227 -20.98 13.26 23.29
CA GLN A 227 -20.18 13.03 24.49
C GLN A 227 -18.69 13.09 24.13
N TYR A 228 -17.95 13.99 24.79
CA TYR A 228 -16.53 14.19 24.56
C TYR A 228 -15.71 12.92 24.88
N THR A 229 -14.80 12.56 23.96
CA THR A 229 -13.97 11.35 24.09
C THR A 229 -12.45 11.62 23.99
N GLY A 230 -12.05 12.80 23.52
CA GLY A 230 -10.64 13.14 23.35
C GLY A 230 -10.42 14.21 22.28
N ASN A 231 -9.18 14.38 21.85
CA ASN A 231 -8.80 15.38 20.85
C ASN A 231 -7.96 14.82 19.74
N ILE A 232 -8.12 15.36 18.54
CA ILE A 232 -7.10 15.31 17.48
C ILE A 232 -6.18 16.51 17.66
N THR A 233 -4.87 16.27 17.73
CA THR A 233 -3.86 17.32 17.94
C THR A 233 -2.89 17.44 16.77
N GLN A 234 -2.94 16.55 15.79
CA GLN A 234 -2.04 16.56 14.63
C GLN A 234 -2.75 17.13 13.40
N LYS A 235 -2.03 17.99 12.67
CA LYS A 235 -2.48 18.54 11.39
C LYS A 235 -2.07 17.62 10.22
N ILE A 236 -2.64 16.41 10.20
CA ILE A 236 -2.45 15.43 9.13
C ILE A 236 -3.79 15.18 8.40
N PRO A 237 -3.78 14.64 7.17
CA PRO A 237 -5.02 14.24 6.50
C PRO A 237 -5.65 13.00 7.18
N TYR A 238 -6.93 13.10 7.50
CA TYR A 238 -7.76 12.05 8.08
C TYR A 238 -8.81 11.60 7.07
N LEU A 239 -8.99 10.29 6.91
CA LEU A 239 -10.08 9.75 6.09
C LEU A 239 -11.42 9.97 6.79
N ILE A 240 -12.40 10.52 6.09
CA ILE A 240 -13.78 10.65 6.55
C ILE A 240 -14.54 9.38 6.19
N PHE A 241 -14.92 8.59 7.17
CA PHE A 241 -15.67 7.34 6.94
C PHE A 241 -17.17 7.58 6.76
N LYS A 242 -17.74 8.48 7.54
CA LYS A 242 -19.18 8.80 7.55
C LYS A 242 -19.39 10.29 7.82
N GLY A 243 -20.52 10.83 7.38
CA GLY A 243 -21.02 12.15 7.74
C GLY A 243 -22.31 12.05 8.55
N TYR A 244 -22.51 13.00 9.47
CA TYR A 244 -23.78 13.28 10.13
C TYR A 244 -24.18 14.71 9.76
N TRP A 245 -25.31 14.85 9.10
CA TRP A 245 -25.76 16.10 8.49
C TRP A 245 -26.92 16.68 9.32
N GLY A 246 -26.56 17.31 10.43
CA GLY A 246 -27.51 17.95 11.36
C GLY A 246 -27.89 19.38 10.95
N GLY A 247 -27.19 19.92 9.95
CA GLY A 247 -27.34 21.30 9.45
C GLY A 247 -26.49 22.31 10.20
N GLY A 248 -25.67 23.08 9.42
CA GLY A 248 -24.80 24.15 9.94
C GLY A 248 -23.73 23.67 10.90
N ASP A 249 -23.68 24.21 12.10
CA ASP A 249 -22.73 23.89 13.17
C ASP A 249 -22.92 22.49 13.80
N LYS A 250 -23.97 21.78 13.40
CA LYS A 250 -24.26 20.40 13.85
C LYS A 250 -23.71 19.34 12.91
N ASP A 251 -23.14 19.73 11.77
CA ASP A 251 -22.54 18.78 10.84
C ASP A 251 -21.27 18.18 11.46
N MET A 252 -21.19 16.84 11.44
CA MET A 252 -20.06 16.11 12.01
C MET A 252 -19.53 15.07 11.04
N ILE A 253 -18.24 14.79 11.15
CA ILE A 253 -17.51 13.79 10.36
C ILE A 253 -16.88 12.75 11.28
N CYS A 254 -16.96 11.49 10.87
CA CYS A 254 -16.32 10.37 11.55
C CYS A 254 -14.94 10.13 10.94
N LEU A 255 -13.88 10.27 11.75
CA LEU A 255 -12.47 10.27 11.32
C LEU A 255 -11.71 8.99 11.72
N GLY A 256 -12.41 7.98 12.20
CA GLY A 256 -11.78 6.74 12.66
C GLY A 256 -12.82 5.69 13.01
N SER A 257 -12.77 5.16 14.23
CA SER A 257 -13.81 4.28 14.73
C SER A 257 -15.15 5.01 14.86
N GLU A 258 -16.26 4.26 14.97
CA GLU A 258 -17.62 4.83 15.11
C GLU A 258 -17.82 5.76 16.31
N LYS A 259 -16.83 5.89 17.18
CA LYS A 259 -16.78 6.76 18.35
C LYS A 259 -15.83 7.96 18.19
N GLN A 260 -15.43 8.30 16.99
CA GLN A 260 -14.48 9.38 16.70
C GLN A 260 -15.09 10.42 15.75
N TRP A 261 -16.12 11.10 16.25
CA TRP A 261 -16.81 12.16 15.54
C TRP A 261 -16.23 13.53 15.89
N ALA A 262 -16.04 14.37 14.89
CA ALA A 262 -15.58 15.75 15.05
C ALA A 262 -16.49 16.70 14.28
N LYS A 263 -16.63 17.95 14.76
CA LYS A 263 -17.40 18.97 14.05
C LYS A 263 -16.72 19.33 12.74
N LEU A 264 -17.48 19.31 11.64
CA LEU A 264 -17.00 19.61 10.29
C LEU A 264 -16.36 21.00 10.18
N GLU A 265 -16.86 21.99 10.89
CA GLU A 265 -16.39 23.39 10.84
C GLU A 265 -14.90 23.56 11.15
N HIS A 266 -14.28 22.60 11.85
CA HIS A 266 -12.85 22.64 12.24
C HIS A 266 -11.91 22.08 11.18
N PHE A 267 -12.41 21.66 10.02
CA PHE A 267 -11.62 21.00 8.98
C PHE A 267 -11.77 21.67 7.61
N ASP A 268 -10.67 21.69 6.87
CA ASP A 268 -10.69 21.80 5.43
C ASP A 268 -10.92 20.41 4.86
N VAL A 269 -11.88 20.26 3.94
CA VAL A 269 -12.30 18.95 3.46
C VAL A 269 -12.23 18.86 1.95
N GLU A 270 -11.58 17.81 1.47
CA GLU A 270 -11.61 17.34 0.10
C GLU A 270 -12.59 16.18 0.00
N TRP A 271 -13.77 16.46 -0.59
CA TRP A 271 -14.83 15.45 -0.73
C TRP A 271 -14.57 14.56 -1.93
N PHE A 272 -14.79 13.26 -1.78
CA PHE A 272 -14.75 12.34 -2.90
C PHE A 272 -15.98 12.53 -3.80
N HIS A 273 -15.76 12.26 -5.11
CA HIS A 273 -16.79 12.36 -6.11
C HIS A 273 -16.95 11.04 -6.86
N ALA A 274 -18.20 10.70 -7.16
CA ALA A 274 -18.58 9.56 -7.98
C ALA A 274 -18.65 9.97 -9.45
N TYR A 275 -17.84 9.32 -10.28
CA TYR A 275 -17.77 9.50 -11.73
C TYR A 275 -18.38 8.28 -12.42
N SER A 276 -19.22 8.48 -13.42
CA SER A 276 -19.73 7.37 -14.24
C SER A 276 -18.59 6.61 -14.91
N LYS A 277 -18.71 5.29 -14.98
CA LYS A 277 -17.86 4.43 -15.83
C LYS A 277 -18.30 4.41 -17.30
N TYR A 278 -19.46 4.99 -17.59
CA TYR A 278 -20.09 4.95 -18.90
C TYR A 278 -20.00 6.31 -19.60
N PRO A 279 -20.10 6.34 -20.92
CA PRO A 279 -20.13 7.60 -21.66
C PRO A 279 -21.39 8.44 -21.32
N PRO A 280 -21.37 9.76 -21.57
CA PRO A 280 -22.53 10.62 -21.40
C PRO A 280 -23.78 10.08 -22.11
N GLY A 281 -24.93 10.20 -21.47
CA GLY A 281 -26.20 9.69 -21.97
C GLY A 281 -26.49 8.23 -21.66
N TYR A 282 -25.56 7.52 -21.01
CA TYR A 282 -25.80 6.19 -20.50
C TYR A 282 -26.39 6.29 -19.09
N GLY A 283 -27.67 5.97 -18.95
CA GLY A 283 -28.38 6.09 -17.68
C GLY A 283 -27.81 5.18 -16.58
N ILE A 284 -27.65 5.72 -15.37
CA ILE A 284 -27.35 4.95 -14.17
C ILE A 284 -28.56 5.07 -13.26
N ALA A 285 -29.12 3.92 -12.89
CA ALA A 285 -30.31 3.87 -12.02
C ALA A 285 -30.02 4.44 -10.63
N VAL A 286 -30.91 5.30 -10.15
CA VAL A 286 -30.92 5.90 -8.83
C VAL A 286 -32.03 5.26 -8.00
N HIS A 287 -31.73 4.95 -6.75
CA HIS A 287 -32.63 4.27 -5.83
C HIS A 287 -32.87 5.11 -4.55
N SER A 288 -33.98 4.89 -3.88
CA SER A 288 -34.35 5.62 -2.67
C SER A 288 -33.65 5.10 -1.41
N GLU A 289 -33.03 3.91 -1.47
CA GLU A 289 -32.37 3.26 -0.35
C GLU A 289 -31.07 2.54 -0.77
N PRO A 290 -30.18 2.26 0.18
CA PRO A 290 -28.86 1.68 -0.10
C PRO A 290 -28.89 0.23 -0.62
N GLU A 291 -29.97 -0.50 -0.42
CA GLU A 291 -30.18 -1.85 -0.97
C GLU A 291 -30.39 -1.82 -2.49
N CYS A 292 -30.65 -0.61 -3.04
CA CYS A 292 -30.86 -0.36 -4.47
C CYS A 292 -31.97 -1.25 -5.08
N ILE A 293 -33.12 -1.31 -4.40
CA ILE A 293 -34.30 -2.07 -4.84
C ILE A 293 -35.32 -1.15 -5.53
N ASN A 294 -35.64 0.00 -4.91
CA ASN A 294 -36.67 0.89 -5.44
C ASN A 294 -36.03 1.98 -6.33
N HIS A 295 -36.14 1.80 -7.64
CA HIS A 295 -35.73 2.79 -8.63
C HIS A 295 -36.60 4.04 -8.57
N ILE A 296 -35.96 5.21 -8.53
CA ILE A 296 -36.67 6.51 -8.44
C ILE A 296 -36.30 7.48 -9.57
N ASP A 297 -35.11 7.34 -10.18
CA ASP A 297 -34.59 8.26 -11.18
C ASP A 297 -33.41 7.63 -11.93
N ASP A 298 -32.94 8.27 -13.00
CA ASP A 298 -31.70 7.97 -13.68
C ASP A 298 -30.81 9.20 -13.76
N ILE A 299 -29.50 9.00 -13.60
CA ILE A 299 -28.48 10.02 -13.88
C ILE A 299 -27.72 9.65 -15.14
N ASP A 300 -27.36 10.64 -15.95
CA ASP A 300 -26.67 10.41 -17.22
C ASP A 300 -25.14 10.29 -17.10
N GLY A 301 -24.61 10.52 -15.89
CA GLY A 301 -23.19 10.41 -15.60
C GLY A 301 -22.29 11.49 -16.23
N THR A 302 -22.87 12.55 -16.80
CA THR A 302 -22.13 13.64 -17.44
C THR A 302 -21.31 14.46 -16.46
N VAL A 303 -21.80 14.61 -15.21
CA VAL A 303 -21.15 15.35 -14.13
C VAL A 303 -20.80 14.45 -12.97
N PRO A 304 -19.70 14.72 -12.24
CA PRO A 304 -19.41 14.00 -11.02
C PRO A 304 -20.36 14.40 -9.90
N TYR A 305 -20.73 13.44 -9.07
CA TYR A 305 -21.55 13.65 -7.88
C TYR A 305 -20.73 13.52 -6.62
N ARG A 306 -20.85 14.46 -5.67
CA ARG A 306 -20.22 14.33 -4.35
C ARG A 306 -20.73 13.06 -3.65
N VAL A 307 -19.81 12.32 -3.04
CA VAL A 307 -20.13 11.17 -2.19
C VAL A 307 -20.57 11.66 -0.81
N TRP A 308 -21.81 11.44 -0.44
CA TRP A 308 -22.40 11.83 0.85
C TRP A 308 -22.40 10.70 1.87
N GLY A 309 -22.43 9.47 1.39
CA GLY A 309 -22.43 8.27 2.22
C GLY A 309 -22.12 7.02 1.41
N LYS A 310 -21.79 5.95 2.13
CA LYS A 310 -21.60 4.62 1.59
C LYS A 310 -22.30 3.61 2.48
N HIS A 311 -22.97 2.65 1.88
CA HIS A 311 -23.53 1.51 2.57
C HIS A 311 -23.45 0.27 1.70
N LEU A 312 -22.76 -0.78 2.18
CA LEU A 312 -22.48 -1.97 1.37
C LEU A 312 -21.85 -1.60 -0.01
N ASP A 313 -22.50 -1.99 -1.09
CA ASP A 313 -22.07 -1.72 -2.46
C ASP A 313 -22.82 -0.54 -3.11
N ALA A 314 -23.43 0.34 -2.29
CA ALA A 314 -24.13 1.53 -2.74
C ALA A 314 -23.49 2.83 -2.24
N ILE A 315 -23.66 3.88 -3.02
CA ILE A 315 -23.13 5.23 -2.79
C ILE A 315 -24.29 6.21 -2.76
N ASP A 316 -24.41 6.99 -1.69
CA ASP A 316 -25.31 8.15 -1.62
C ASP A 316 -24.68 9.34 -2.37
N ILE A 317 -25.35 9.79 -3.40
CA ILE A 317 -24.98 10.96 -4.21
C ILE A 317 -25.71 12.23 -3.76
N GLY A 318 -26.35 12.21 -2.58
CA GLY A 318 -27.06 13.31 -1.94
C GLY A 318 -28.57 13.16 -1.98
N GLY A 319 -29.21 13.53 -0.86
CA GLY A 319 -30.66 13.50 -0.73
C GLY A 319 -31.28 12.10 -0.67
N ASN A 320 -30.57 11.13 -0.07
CA ASN A 320 -30.93 9.71 -0.06
C ASN A 320 -31.11 9.13 -1.47
N ARG A 321 -30.25 9.56 -2.40
CA ARG A 321 -30.22 9.05 -3.77
C ARG A 321 -29.05 8.10 -3.92
N TRP A 322 -29.36 6.82 -4.01
CA TRP A 322 -28.37 5.75 -3.98
C TRP A 322 -28.13 5.16 -5.36
N ILE A 323 -26.85 4.93 -5.67
CA ILE A 323 -26.42 4.27 -6.91
C ILE A 323 -25.48 3.11 -6.56
N LYS A 324 -25.49 2.05 -7.36
CA LYS A 324 -24.57 0.92 -7.15
C LYS A 324 -23.15 1.32 -7.48
N ALA A 325 -22.22 0.98 -6.60
CA ALA A 325 -20.80 1.30 -6.74
C ALA A 325 -20.14 0.66 -7.99
N GLU A 326 -20.71 -0.42 -8.51
CA GLU A 326 -20.23 -1.08 -9.74
C GLU A 326 -20.28 -0.18 -10.98
N HIS A 327 -21.18 0.82 -11.01
CA HIS A 327 -21.39 1.73 -12.15
C HIS A 327 -20.50 2.98 -12.12
N ILE A 328 -19.77 3.21 -11.02
CA ILE A 328 -19.01 4.44 -10.80
C ILE A 328 -17.56 4.20 -10.40
N MET A 329 -16.76 5.23 -10.60
CA MET A 329 -15.42 5.38 -10.01
C MET A 329 -15.47 6.49 -8.97
N ILE A 330 -14.91 6.28 -7.79
CA ILE A 330 -14.75 7.30 -6.76
C ILE A 330 -13.33 7.85 -6.84
N LYS A 331 -13.25 9.18 -6.88
CA LYS A 331 -11.96 9.91 -6.87
C LYS A 331 -12.02 11.04 -5.88
#